data_f9f3e7b1ed3d1db66e33c143551c67c8
#
_entry.id   f9f3e7b1ed3d1db66e33c143551c67c8
#
_cell.length_a   1.000
_cell.length_b   1.000
_cell.length_c   1.000
_cell.angle_alpha   90.00
_cell.angle_beta   90.00
_cell.angle_gamma   90.00
#
_symmetry.space_group_name_H-M   'P 1'
#
loop_
_entity.id
_entity.type
_entity.pdbx_description
1 polymer ?
#
loop_
_entity_poly.entity_id
_entity_poly.type
_entity_poly.pdbx_seq_one_letter_code
_entity_poly.pdbx_strand_id
1 'polypeptide(L)'
;MKLTIEWTYKTPKGAITVFRSEPMSVAHALMIAEDMERTGRVKSMEIIDEYDSTWMIKELKKYLKEMETEPHNVTVYFDGGFDIQTKGSGLGVVIYYEKDGKSYRLRRNAYVSELDSNNEAEYAAFHLSLVELELLDVHHQTVRFVGDSQVVINQLNGEWPAYEQNLASWADKIDAKLQQLGIKPEYELVPR
;
A
#
# COMPACT_ATOMS: atom_id res chain seq x y z
N MET A 1 6.41 4.28 -7.10
CA MET A 1 7.21 4.92 -8.19
C MET A 1 8.68 4.71 -7.90
N LYS A 2 9.41 4.20 -8.86
CA LYS A 2 10.87 4.05 -8.84
C LYS A 2 11.47 5.05 -9.81
N LEU A 3 12.60 5.65 -9.44
CA LEU A 3 13.31 6.64 -10.25
C LEU A 3 14.73 6.19 -10.53
N THR A 4 15.20 6.53 -11.72
CA THR A 4 16.59 6.37 -12.17
C THR A 4 17.17 7.74 -12.46
N ILE A 5 18.40 7.99 -12.04
CA ILE A 5 19.10 9.24 -12.34
C ILE A 5 20.13 8.95 -13.45
N GLU A 6 20.07 9.70 -14.53
CA GLU A 6 21.12 9.75 -15.54
C GLU A 6 21.80 11.11 -15.49
N TRP A 7 23.14 11.15 -15.41
CA TRP A 7 23.85 12.41 -15.33
C TRP A 7 25.15 12.42 -16.12
N THR A 8 25.42 13.58 -16.69
CA THR A 8 26.68 13.86 -17.36
C THR A 8 27.67 14.47 -16.37
N TYR A 9 28.71 13.71 -16.06
CA TYR A 9 29.77 14.15 -15.16
C TYR A 9 30.92 14.78 -15.94
N LYS A 10 31.42 15.93 -15.46
CA LYS A 10 32.58 16.61 -16.02
C LYS A 10 33.70 16.67 -14.99
N THR A 11 34.86 16.13 -15.34
CA THR A 11 36.06 16.22 -14.48
C THR A 11 36.63 17.64 -14.46
N PRO A 12 37.42 18.03 -13.45
CA PRO A 12 38.14 19.31 -13.45
C PRO A 12 39.07 19.51 -14.67
N LYS A 13 39.55 18.42 -15.26
CA LYS A 13 40.40 18.45 -16.48
C LYS A 13 39.63 18.41 -17.79
N GLY A 14 38.27 18.49 -17.73
CA GLY A 14 37.42 18.60 -18.89
C GLY A 14 36.93 17.26 -19.50
N ALA A 15 37.33 16.11 -18.97
CA ALA A 15 36.77 14.82 -19.42
C ALA A 15 35.31 14.71 -19.04
N ILE A 16 34.49 14.17 -19.95
CA ILE A 16 33.03 14.04 -19.79
C ILE A 16 32.65 12.56 -19.92
N THR A 17 31.76 12.10 -19.06
CA THR A 17 31.14 10.77 -19.15
C THR A 17 29.71 10.81 -18.62
N VAL A 18 28.90 9.83 -19.03
CA VAL A 18 27.52 9.68 -18.57
C VAL A 18 27.44 8.50 -17.60
N PHE A 19 26.73 8.69 -16.52
CA PHE A 19 26.44 7.66 -15.53
C PHE A 19 24.92 7.50 -15.41
N ARG A 20 24.50 6.28 -15.07
CA ARG A 20 23.11 5.95 -14.76
C ARG A 20 23.04 5.18 -13.45
N SER A 21 22.11 5.54 -12.60
CA SER A 21 21.89 4.85 -11.34
C SER A 21 21.02 3.61 -11.49
N GLU A 22 21.02 2.73 -10.49
CA GLU A 22 19.98 1.75 -10.30
C GLU A 22 18.64 2.42 -9.92
N PRO A 23 17.49 1.77 -10.18
CA PRO A 23 16.20 2.29 -9.76
C PRO A 23 16.08 2.42 -8.23
N MET A 24 15.65 3.57 -7.75
CA MET A 24 15.55 3.89 -6.32
C MET A 24 14.24 4.58 -5.96
N SER A 25 13.97 4.76 -4.65
CA SER A 25 12.79 5.50 -4.19
C SER A 25 12.89 7.00 -4.52
N VAL A 26 11.75 7.68 -4.56
CA VAL A 26 11.68 9.14 -4.83
C VAL A 26 12.49 9.94 -3.81
N ALA A 27 12.38 9.61 -2.52
CA ALA A 27 13.14 10.28 -1.47
C ALA A 27 14.66 10.12 -1.64
N HIS A 28 15.10 8.91 -2.02
CA HIS A 28 16.52 8.60 -2.26
C HIS A 28 17.05 9.32 -3.50
N ALA A 29 16.27 9.32 -4.59
CA ALA A 29 16.61 10.04 -5.81
C ALA A 29 16.74 11.54 -5.58
N LEU A 30 15.80 12.14 -4.83
CA LEU A 30 15.83 13.55 -4.49
C LEU A 30 17.06 13.92 -3.67
N MET A 31 17.38 13.13 -2.62
CA MET A 31 18.56 13.36 -1.77
C MET A 31 19.86 13.31 -2.60
N ILE A 32 20.01 12.32 -3.46
CA ILE A 32 21.18 12.17 -4.33
C ILE A 32 21.25 13.30 -5.36
N ALA A 33 20.14 13.63 -6.01
CA ALA A 33 20.09 14.69 -7.02
C ALA A 33 20.49 16.06 -6.43
N GLU A 34 19.99 16.41 -5.26
CA GLU A 34 20.37 17.64 -4.55
C GLU A 34 21.84 17.69 -4.15
N ASP A 35 22.40 16.55 -3.70
CA ASP A 35 23.81 16.47 -3.34
C ASP A 35 24.69 16.62 -4.59
N MET A 36 24.33 15.95 -5.66
CA MET A 36 25.06 16.04 -6.95
C MET A 36 25.08 17.46 -7.50
N GLU A 37 23.97 18.20 -7.46
CA GLU A 37 23.92 19.62 -7.87
C GLU A 37 24.92 20.47 -7.06
N ARG A 38 25.06 20.21 -5.75
CA ARG A 38 26.00 20.95 -4.89
C ARG A 38 27.46 20.72 -5.27
N THR A 39 27.81 19.59 -5.88
CA THR A 39 29.19 19.30 -6.25
C THR A 39 29.71 20.20 -7.38
N GLY A 40 28.83 20.79 -8.17
CA GLY A 40 29.16 21.61 -9.35
C GLY A 40 29.85 20.82 -10.48
N ARG A 41 29.87 19.48 -10.41
CA ARG A 41 30.52 18.58 -11.39
C ARG A 41 29.52 17.93 -12.35
N VAL A 42 28.25 18.13 -12.12
CA VAL A 42 27.17 17.64 -12.98
C VAL A 42 26.91 18.68 -14.06
N LYS A 43 27.07 18.30 -15.33
CA LYS A 43 26.79 19.17 -16.48
C LYS A 43 25.31 19.17 -16.82
N SER A 44 24.68 18.01 -16.76
CA SER A 44 23.24 17.79 -16.93
C SER A 44 22.82 16.59 -16.13
N MET A 45 21.59 16.57 -15.65
CA MET A 45 20.98 15.48 -14.91
C MET A 45 19.52 15.34 -15.34
N GLU A 46 19.10 14.11 -15.58
CA GLU A 46 17.72 13.72 -15.86
C GLU A 46 17.28 12.69 -14.84
N ILE A 47 16.12 12.87 -14.25
CA ILE A 47 15.51 11.93 -13.31
C ILE A 47 14.31 11.33 -14.02
N ILE A 48 14.33 10.00 -14.20
CA ILE A 48 13.42 9.28 -15.09
C ILE A 48 12.65 8.25 -14.28
N ASP A 49 11.34 8.15 -14.45
CA ASP A 49 10.51 7.14 -13.82
C ASP A 49 10.42 5.84 -14.66
N GLU A 50 9.68 4.86 -14.13
CA GLU A 50 9.46 3.56 -14.76
C GLU A 50 8.60 3.61 -16.05
N TYR A 51 8.08 4.79 -16.40
CA TYR A 51 7.30 5.06 -17.62
C TYR A 51 8.05 5.98 -18.59
N ASP A 52 9.38 6.17 -18.39
CA ASP A 52 10.24 7.07 -19.18
C ASP A 52 9.84 8.56 -19.11
N SER A 53 9.08 8.96 -18.08
CA SER A 53 8.78 10.37 -17.84
C SER A 53 9.92 11.02 -17.05
N THR A 54 10.28 12.25 -17.45
CA THR A 54 11.33 13.02 -16.77
C THR A 54 10.74 13.92 -15.68
N TRP A 55 11.47 14.04 -14.57
CA TRP A 55 11.07 14.79 -13.38
C TRP A 55 12.10 15.85 -13.01
N MET A 56 11.63 17.04 -12.67
CA MET A 56 12.47 18.06 -12.05
C MET A 56 12.53 17.88 -10.53
N ILE A 57 13.64 18.27 -9.91
CA ILE A 57 13.80 18.25 -8.44
C ILE A 57 12.63 18.96 -7.74
N LYS A 58 12.17 20.10 -8.27
CA LYS A 58 11.03 20.84 -7.70
C LYS A 58 9.72 20.03 -7.73
N GLU A 59 9.49 19.29 -8.80
CA GLU A 59 8.31 18.42 -8.95
C GLU A 59 8.36 17.25 -7.99
N LEU A 60 9.54 16.63 -7.83
CA LEU A 60 9.74 15.55 -6.85
C LEU A 60 9.54 16.02 -5.41
N LYS A 61 9.98 17.22 -5.05
CA LYS A 61 9.71 17.82 -3.73
C LYS A 61 8.22 18.01 -3.50
N LYS A 62 7.51 18.51 -4.50
CA LYS A 62 6.06 18.68 -4.43
C LYS A 62 5.36 17.33 -4.28
N TYR A 63 5.74 16.34 -5.09
CA TYR A 63 5.20 14.99 -5.04
C TYR A 63 5.40 14.33 -3.67
N LEU A 64 6.61 14.40 -3.08
CA LEU A 64 6.86 13.86 -1.74
C LEU A 64 6.02 14.55 -0.68
N LYS A 65 5.87 15.88 -0.76
CA LYS A 65 5.05 16.63 0.18
C LYS A 65 3.56 16.26 0.06
N GLU A 66 3.05 16.05 -1.14
CA GLU A 66 1.68 15.59 -1.38
C GLU A 66 1.48 14.18 -0.81
N MET A 67 2.43 13.26 -1.02
CA MET A 67 2.38 11.92 -0.42
C MET A 67 2.42 11.94 1.11
N GLU A 68 3.11 12.87 1.74
CA GLU A 68 3.11 13.01 3.20
C GLU A 68 1.76 13.48 3.75
N THR A 69 0.99 14.25 2.96
CA THR A 69 -0.34 14.75 3.36
C THR A 69 -1.46 13.73 3.20
N GLU A 70 -1.24 12.66 2.45
CA GLU A 70 -2.17 11.55 2.28
C GLU A 70 -1.84 10.40 3.24
N PRO A 71 -2.81 9.59 3.66
CA PRO A 71 -2.53 8.39 4.45
C PRO A 71 -1.61 7.43 3.69
N HIS A 72 -0.49 7.03 4.31
CA HIS A 72 0.50 6.13 3.72
C HIS A 72 1.05 5.16 4.77
N ASN A 73 1.89 4.19 4.38
CA ASN A 73 2.41 3.14 5.26
C ASN A 73 1.29 2.39 6.00
N VAL A 74 0.23 2.05 5.26
CA VAL A 74 -1.00 1.53 5.83
C VAL A 74 -0.86 0.04 6.15
N THR A 75 -1.17 -0.33 7.39
CA THR A 75 -1.28 -1.71 7.84
C THR A 75 -2.63 -1.94 8.49
N VAL A 76 -3.34 -2.94 8.03
CA VAL A 76 -4.68 -3.34 8.49
C VAL A 76 -4.58 -4.66 9.23
N TYR A 77 -5.15 -4.72 10.43
CA TYR A 77 -5.42 -5.95 11.16
C TYR A 77 -6.93 -6.16 11.15
N PHE A 78 -7.37 -7.35 10.81
CA PHE A 78 -8.77 -7.73 10.79
C PHE A 78 -8.98 -9.07 11.49
N ASP A 79 -10.14 -9.23 12.12
CA ASP A 79 -10.53 -10.42 12.83
C ASP A 79 -12.07 -10.53 12.83
N GLY A 80 -12.59 -11.72 12.55
CA GLY A 80 -14.00 -12.02 12.52
C GLY A 80 -14.32 -13.22 13.38
N GLY A 81 -15.28 -13.08 14.30
CA GLY A 81 -15.73 -14.18 15.15
C GLY A 81 -17.23 -14.45 14.98
N PHE A 82 -17.60 -15.72 14.82
CA PHE A 82 -18.98 -16.19 14.72
C PHE A 82 -19.39 -17.00 15.95
N ASP A 83 -20.50 -16.62 16.58
CA ASP A 83 -21.10 -17.35 17.69
C ASP A 83 -22.22 -18.26 17.19
N ILE A 84 -22.01 -19.57 17.25
CA ILE A 84 -22.97 -20.60 16.81
C ILE A 84 -24.30 -20.54 17.60
N GLN A 85 -24.26 -20.14 18.88
CA GLN A 85 -25.45 -20.14 19.75
C GLN A 85 -26.36 -18.95 19.42
N THR A 86 -25.79 -17.77 19.29
CA THR A 86 -26.54 -16.54 19.00
C THR A 86 -26.68 -16.25 17.52
N LYS A 87 -25.93 -16.97 16.68
CA LYS A 87 -25.77 -16.70 15.23
C LYS A 87 -25.32 -15.26 14.93
N GLY A 88 -24.66 -14.65 15.89
CA GLY A 88 -24.11 -13.33 15.76
C GLY A 88 -22.62 -13.35 15.43
N SER A 89 -22.16 -12.37 14.67
CA SER A 89 -20.76 -12.21 14.31
C SER A 89 -20.21 -10.88 14.80
N GLY A 90 -19.08 -10.94 15.49
CA GLY A 90 -18.30 -9.77 15.84
C GLY A 90 -17.22 -9.53 14.78
N LEU A 91 -17.10 -8.31 14.28
CA LEU A 91 -16.07 -7.90 13.33
C LEU A 91 -15.17 -6.88 13.99
N GLY A 92 -13.87 -7.08 13.89
CA GLY A 92 -12.85 -6.18 14.42
C GLY A 92 -11.87 -5.73 13.34
N VAL A 93 -11.57 -4.43 13.30
CA VAL A 93 -10.58 -3.85 12.38
C VAL A 93 -9.72 -2.84 13.14
N VAL A 94 -8.41 -2.91 12.93
CA VAL A 94 -7.46 -1.89 13.38
C VAL A 94 -6.60 -1.48 12.19
N ILE A 95 -6.55 -0.17 11.92
CA ILE A 95 -5.76 0.40 10.83
C ILE A 95 -4.69 1.31 11.42
N TYR A 96 -3.42 1.02 11.12
CA TYR A 96 -2.30 1.90 11.39
C TYR A 96 -1.90 2.59 10.09
N TYR A 97 -1.65 3.88 10.14
CA TYR A 97 -1.19 4.65 8.99
C TYR A 97 -0.41 5.89 9.44
N GLU A 98 0.33 6.46 8.52
CA GLU A 98 1.03 7.72 8.70
C GLU A 98 0.38 8.80 7.84
N LYS A 99 0.34 10.03 8.36
CA LYS A 99 -0.14 11.21 7.67
C LYS A 99 0.47 12.46 8.30
N ASP A 100 0.92 13.42 7.50
CA ASP A 100 1.57 14.66 7.96
C ASP A 100 2.72 14.41 8.95
N GLY A 101 3.52 13.37 8.72
CA GLY A 101 4.63 12.98 9.58
C GLY A 101 4.23 12.44 10.95
N LYS A 102 2.98 12.03 11.14
CA LYS A 102 2.46 11.46 12.39
C LYS A 102 1.85 10.09 12.14
N SER A 103 1.99 9.21 13.14
CA SER A 103 1.35 7.89 13.13
C SER A 103 -0.03 7.95 13.77
N TYR A 104 -0.99 7.30 13.12
CA TYR A 104 -2.37 7.20 13.56
C TYR A 104 -2.80 5.75 13.70
N ARG A 105 -3.80 5.55 14.56
CA ARG A 105 -4.48 4.28 14.75
C ARG A 105 -5.98 4.49 14.73
N LEU A 106 -6.68 3.82 13.82
CA LEU A 106 -8.13 3.73 13.80
C LEU A 106 -8.56 2.34 14.26
N ARG A 107 -9.58 2.26 15.10
CA ARG A 107 -10.21 1.00 15.50
C ARG A 107 -11.70 1.03 15.19
N ARG A 108 -12.20 -0.06 14.57
CA ARG A 108 -13.63 -0.28 14.30
C ARG A 108 -14.05 -1.64 14.77
N ASN A 109 -15.26 -1.71 15.29
CA ASN A 109 -15.96 -2.95 15.60
C ASN A 109 -17.37 -2.86 15.00
N ALA A 110 -17.87 -3.97 14.50
CA ALA A 110 -19.24 -4.11 14.05
C ALA A 110 -19.83 -5.42 14.54
N TYR A 111 -21.15 -5.49 14.61
CA TYR A 111 -21.90 -6.71 14.91
C TYR A 111 -22.83 -6.98 13.74
N VAL A 112 -22.83 -8.22 13.24
CA VAL A 112 -23.65 -8.67 12.10
C VAL A 112 -24.36 -9.96 12.51
N SER A 113 -25.66 -10.07 12.23
CA SER A 113 -26.51 -11.20 12.62
C SER A 113 -26.85 -12.16 11.47
N GLU A 114 -26.32 -11.92 10.26
CA GLU A 114 -26.73 -12.64 9.05
C GLU A 114 -25.63 -13.49 8.42
N LEU A 115 -24.55 -13.78 9.16
CA LEU A 115 -23.47 -14.62 8.68
C LEU A 115 -23.64 -16.05 9.19
N ASP A 116 -23.18 -17.03 8.40
CA ASP A 116 -23.42 -18.45 8.66
C ASP A 116 -22.18 -19.20 9.19
N SER A 117 -20.99 -18.60 9.12
CA SER A 117 -19.75 -19.26 9.51
C SER A 117 -18.68 -18.29 10.01
N ASN A 118 -17.66 -18.84 10.71
CA ASN A 118 -16.50 -18.06 11.13
C ASN A 118 -15.68 -17.55 9.92
N ASN A 119 -15.53 -18.35 8.86
CA ASN A 119 -14.84 -17.89 7.65
C ASN A 119 -15.57 -16.70 7.01
N GLU A 120 -16.90 -16.73 7.01
CA GLU A 120 -17.69 -15.61 6.49
C GLU A 120 -17.54 -14.35 7.34
N ALA A 121 -17.46 -14.49 8.68
CA ALA A 121 -17.17 -13.37 9.59
C ALA A 121 -15.79 -12.75 9.33
N GLU A 122 -14.78 -13.58 9.07
CA GLU A 122 -13.44 -13.11 8.68
C GLU A 122 -13.44 -12.32 7.36
N TYR A 123 -14.14 -12.83 6.33
CA TYR A 123 -14.34 -12.12 5.07
C TYR A 123 -15.05 -10.79 5.26
N ALA A 124 -16.10 -10.78 6.09
CA ALA A 124 -16.85 -9.57 6.41
C ALA A 124 -15.98 -8.54 7.16
N ALA A 125 -15.11 -8.98 8.08
CA ALA A 125 -14.16 -8.11 8.77
C ALA A 125 -13.13 -7.52 7.79
N PHE A 126 -12.63 -8.33 6.84
CA PHE A 126 -11.76 -7.82 5.77
C PHE A 126 -12.49 -6.76 4.93
N HIS A 127 -13.72 -7.04 4.48
CA HIS A 127 -14.50 -6.09 3.71
C HIS A 127 -14.79 -4.79 4.48
N LEU A 128 -15.09 -4.88 5.79
CA LEU A 128 -15.25 -3.72 6.66
C LEU A 128 -13.97 -2.86 6.66
N SER A 129 -12.80 -3.49 6.65
CA SER A 129 -11.53 -2.75 6.59
C SER A 129 -11.40 -1.93 5.30
N LEU A 130 -11.85 -2.45 4.16
CA LEU A 130 -11.84 -1.73 2.89
C LEU A 130 -12.80 -0.53 2.88
N VAL A 131 -13.94 -0.64 3.55
CA VAL A 131 -14.85 0.49 3.75
C VAL A 131 -14.20 1.60 4.59
N GLU A 132 -13.51 1.23 5.67
CA GLU A 132 -12.79 2.19 6.49
C GLU A 132 -11.59 2.82 5.76
N LEU A 133 -10.88 2.07 4.90
CA LEU A 133 -9.83 2.61 4.05
C LEU A 133 -10.37 3.64 3.05
N GLU A 134 -11.55 3.39 2.46
CA GLU A 134 -12.22 4.35 1.59
C GLU A 134 -12.58 5.64 2.34
N LEU A 135 -13.12 5.54 3.56
CA LEU A 135 -13.44 6.69 4.41
C LEU A 135 -12.19 7.49 4.84
N LEU A 136 -11.04 6.83 4.92
CA LEU A 136 -9.73 7.45 5.20
C LEU A 136 -9.09 8.06 3.95
N ASP A 137 -9.71 7.93 2.77
CA ASP A 137 -9.15 8.34 1.48
C ASP A 137 -7.84 7.61 1.11
N VAL A 138 -7.75 6.32 1.51
CA VAL A 138 -6.64 5.44 1.17
C VAL A 138 -6.89 4.81 -0.19
N HIS A 139 -6.09 5.17 -1.18
CA HIS A 139 -6.22 4.67 -2.55
C HIS A 139 -4.86 4.62 -3.28
N HIS A 140 -4.79 3.89 -4.41
CA HIS A 140 -3.65 3.82 -5.33
C HIS A 140 -2.30 3.54 -4.66
N GLN A 141 -2.30 2.67 -3.64
CA GLN A 141 -1.09 2.31 -2.90
C GLN A 141 -1.09 0.85 -2.46
N THR A 142 0.06 0.37 -2.03
CA THR A 142 0.17 -0.93 -1.38
C THR A 142 -0.30 -0.84 0.07
N VAL A 143 -1.15 -1.79 0.48
CA VAL A 143 -1.66 -1.92 1.85
C VAL A 143 -1.38 -3.32 2.36
N ARG A 144 -0.81 -3.42 3.56
CA ARG A 144 -0.56 -4.69 4.23
C ARG A 144 -1.77 -5.10 5.07
N PHE A 145 -2.32 -6.28 4.79
CA PHE A 145 -3.43 -6.89 5.51
C PHE A 145 -2.95 -8.07 6.33
N VAL A 146 -3.20 -8.02 7.63
CA VAL A 146 -2.74 -8.99 8.62
C VAL A 146 -3.95 -9.67 9.26
N GLY A 147 -4.04 -10.98 9.16
CA GLY A 147 -5.12 -11.79 9.73
C GLY A 147 -4.62 -13.15 10.21
N ASP A 148 -5.41 -13.84 11.04
CA ASP A 148 -5.07 -15.16 11.57
C ASP A 148 -5.85 -16.31 10.87
N SER A 149 -6.75 -15.96 9.95
CA SER A 149 -7.50 -16.94 9.15
C SER A 149 -6.70 -17.41 7.95
N GLN A 150 -6.09 -18.59 8.06
CA GLN A 150 -5.35 -19.20 6.96
C GLN A 150 -6.23 -19.40 5.72
N VAL A 151 -7.50 -19.78 5.91
CA VAL A 151 -8.45 -19.99 4.81
C VAL A 151 -8.64 -18.70 4.03
N VAL A 152 -8.98 -17.61 4.71
CA VAL A 152 -9.26 -16.32 4.07
C VAL A 152 -8.01 -15.74 3.40
N ILE A 153 -6.89 -15.74 4.09
CA ILE A 153 -5.61 -15.23 3.54
C ILE A 153 -5.22 -16.00 2.27
N ASN A 154 -5.23 -17.34 2.30
CA ASN A 154 -4.80 -18.12 1.13
C ASN A 154 -5.82 -18.04 -0.03
N GLN A 155 -7.12 -17.89 0.27
CA GLN A 155 -8.12 -17.69 -0.78
C GLN A 155 -8.00 -16.30 -1.42
N LEU A 156 -7.83 -15.24 -0.65
CA LEU A 156 -7.64 -13.88 -1.18
C LEU A 156 -6.30 -13.72 -1.91
N ASN A 157 -5.28 -14.47 -1.51
CA ASN A 157 -3.98 -14.49 -2.20
C ASN A 157 -3.98 -15.37 -3.48
N GLY A 158 -5.11 -16.07 -3.76
CA GLY A 158 -5.26 -16.93 -4.92
C GLY A 158 -4.55 -18.29 -4.81
N GLU A 159 -4.03 -18.66 -3.63
CA GLU A 159 -3.39 -19.95 -3.39
C GLU A 159 -4.42 -21.08 -3.20
N TRP A 160 -5.57 -20.77 -2.63
CA TRP A 160 -6.65 -21.73 -2.42
C TRP A 160 -7.94 -21.28 -3.13
N PRO A 161 -8.70 -22.20 -3.72
CA PRO A 161 -10.01 -21.88 -4.30
C PRO A 161 -11.07 -21.72 -3.22
N ALA A 162 -11.98 -20.76 -3.42
CA ALA A 162 -13.19 -20.60 -2.60
C ALA A 162 -14.32 -21.46 -3.20
N TYR A 163 -14.51 -22.68 -2.69
CA TYR A 163 -15.53 -23.61 -3.20
C TYR A 163 -16.96 -23.28 -2.70
N GLU A 164 -17.06 -22.68 -1.52
CA GLU A 164 -18.36 -22.29 -0.97
C GLU A 164 -18.87 -21.02 -1.66
N GLN A 165 -20.11 -21.05 -2.16
CA GLN A 165 -20.67 -19.93 -2.94
C GLN A 165 -20.68 -18.61 -2.16
N ASN A 166 -20.94 -18.65 -0.84
CA ASN A 166 -20.93 -17.48 0.02
C ASN A 166 -19.51 -16.87 0.11
N LEU A 167 -18.50 -17.71 0.32
CA LEU A 167 -17.10 -17.25 0.40
C LEU A 167 -16.61 -16.70 -0.94
N ALA A 168 -16.96 -17.35 -2.05
CA ALA A 168 -16.65 -16.85 -3.39
C ALA A 168 -17.28 -15.46 -3.64
N SER A 169 -18.55 -15.28 -3.25
CA SER A 169 -19.23 -13.98 -3.35
C SER A 169 -18.56 -12.89 -2.51
N TRP A 170 -18.03 -13.23 -1.32
CA TRP A 170 -17.24 -12.29 -0.52
C TRP A 170 -15.91 -11.96 -1.18
N ALA A 171 -15.21 -12.96 -1.71
CA ALA A 171 -13.94 -12.74 -2.43
C ALA A 171 -14.14 -11.81 -3.62
N ASP A 172 -15.19 -12.03 -4.43
CA ASP A 172 -15.52 -11.17 -5.58
C ASP A 172 -15.79 -9.71 -5.15
N LYS A 173 -16.53 -9.50 -4.05
CA LYS A 173 -16.79 -8.16 -3.49
C LYS A 173 -15.52 -7.47 -3.03
N ILE A 174 -14.63 -8.21 -2.40
CA ILE A 174 -13.33 -7.71 -1.92
C ILE A 174 -12.46 -7.31 -3.10
N ASP A 175 -12.33 -8.18 -4.11
CA ASP A 175 -11.55 -7.92 -5.31
C ASP A 175 -12.06 -6.68 -6.06
N ALA A 176 -13.38 -6.58 -6.24
CA ALA A 176 -14.00 -5.41 -6.86
C ALA A 176 -13.69 -4.13 -6.07
N LYS A 177 -13.73 -4.18 -4.73
CA LYS A 177 -13.43 -3.03 -3.87
C LYS A 177 -11.97 -2.65 -3.90
N LEU A 178 -11.05 -3.62 -3.86
CA LEU A 178 -9.61 -3.38 -4.01
C LEU A 178 -9.29 -2.72 -5.36
N GLN A 179 -9.91 -3.20 -6.45
CA GLN A 179 -9.76 -2.61 -7.78
C GLN A 179 -10.32 -1.17 -7.83
N GLN A 180 -11.51 -0.95 -7.25
CA GLN A 180 -12.12 0.38 -7.18
C GLN A 180 -11.22 1.39 -6.47
N LEU A 181 -10.57 0.97 -5.38
CA LEU A 181 -9.65 1.80 -4.59
C LEU A 181 -8.24 1.87 -5.21
N GLY A 182 -7.93 1.05 -6.20
CA GLY A 182 -6.58 0.93 -6.76
C GLY A 182 -5.56 0.44 -5.72
N ILE A 183 -6.00 -0.32 -4.71
CA ILE A 183 -5.14 -0.87 -3.66
C ILE A 183 -4.50 -2.15 -4.15
N LYS A 184 -3.16 -2.23 -3.99
CA LYS A 184 -2.41 -3.47 -4.14
C LYS A 184 -2.29 -4.14 -2.76
N PRO A 185 -3.00 -5.27 -2.51
CA PRO A 185 -2.93 -5.93 -1.22
C PRO A 185 -1.63 -6.72 -1.06
N GLU A 186 -1.07 -6.69 0.15
CA GLU A 186 -0.05 -7.62 0.63
C GLU A 186 -0.64 -8.35 1.85
N TYR A 187 -0.74 -9.67 1.76
CA TYR A 187 -1.36 -10.48 2.80
C TYR A 187 -0.31 -11.09 3.73
N GLU A 188 -0.56 -11.02 5.02
CA GLU A 188 0.29 -11.60 6.06
C GLU A 188 -0.54 -12.45 7.02
N LEU A 189 -0.20 -13.74 7.10
CA LEU A 189 -0.80 -14.66 8.05
C LEU A 189 -0.03 -14.60 9.37
N VAL A 190 -0.74 -14.37 10.47
CA VAL A 190 -0.17 -14.43 11.82
C VAL A 190 -0.76 -15.60 12.61
N PRO A 191 0.00 -16.23 13.51
CA PRO A 191 -0.56 -17.28 14.36
C PRO A 191 -1.58 -16.70 15.34
N ARG A 192 -2.60 -17.48 15.61
CA ARG A 192 -3.57 -17.25 16.71
C ARG A 192 -2.93 -17.22 18.08
#